data_544b2669fc0411a0d59ac52bae58b48e
#
_entry.id   544b2669fc0411a0d59ac52bae58b48e
#
_cell.length_a   1.000
_cell.length_b   1.000
_cell.length_c   1.000
_cell.angle_alpha   90.00
_cell.angle_beta   90.00
_cell.angle_gamma   90.00
#
_symmetry.space_group_name_H-M   'P 1'
#
loop_
_entity.id
_entity.type
_entity.pdbx_description
1 polymer ?
#
loop_
_entity_poly.entity_id
_entity_poly.type
_entity_poly.pdbx_seq_one_letter_code
_entity_poly.pdbx_strand_id
1 'polypeptide(L)'
;MAYKNMLKLTYSNLIVIPDFLNRYKYLRVKQNVGEDTFGWNRYLNQSFYNSDAWKEFRQKIILRDKGHDLAMPDEAYEITGKIYIHHLNPITKEQLLNRSPELLDPENAVCISFRTHQAIHYGNEQML
;
A
#
# COMPACT_ATOMS: atom_id res chain seq x y z
N MET A 1 19.91 10.12 -0.35
CA MET A 1 20.03 9.21 0.78
C MET A 1 19.94 7.78 0.31
N ALA A 2 20.80 6.92 0.84
CA ALA A 2 20.84 5.51 0.46
C ALA A 2 19.51 4.80 0.67
N TYR A 3 18.77 5.17 1.72
CA TYR A 3 17.47 4.57 2.01
C TYR A 3 16.49 4.62 0.83
N LYS A 4 16.42 5.74 0.12
CA LYS A 4 15.47 5.85 -0.99
C LYS A 4 15.73 4.88 -2.12
N ASN A 5 16.97 4.42 -2.25
CA ASN A 5 17.34 3.47 -3.30
C ASN A 5 16.89 2.05 -2.95
N MET A 6 16.39 1.82 -1.73
CA MET A 6 15.93 0.51 -1.30
C MET A 6 14.50 0.22 -1.72
N LEU A 7 13.72 1.23 -2.07
CA LEU A 7 12.36 1.02 -2.55
C LEU A 7 12.38 0.58 -3.99
N LYS A 8 11.84 -0.59 -4.27
CA LYS A 8 11.77 -1.14 -5.61
C LYS A 8 10.51 -0.71 -6.36
N LEU A 9 9.41 -0.56 -5.63
CA LEU A 9 8.16 -0.08 -6.18
C LEU A 9 7.86 1.27 -5.55
N THR A 10 7.41 2.23 -6.35
CA THR A 10 7.17 3.60 -5.86
C THR A 10 5.87 4.18 -6.39
N TYR A 11 5.30 5.11 -5.61
CA TYR A 11 4.15 5.90 -6.04
C TYR A 11 4.44 6.64 -7.34
N SER A 12 5.62 7.26 -7.46
CA SER A 12 5.98 8.03 -8.64
C SER A 12 5.98 7.19 -9.91
N ASN A 13 6.42 5.94 -9.82
CA ASN A 13 6.39 5.04 -10.97
C ASN A 13 5.00 4.51 -11.25
N LEU A 14 4.20 4.31 -10.21
CA LEU A 14 2.83 3.82 -10.39
C LEU A 14 1.97 4.80 -11.17
N ILE A 15 2.01 6.09 -10.81
CA ILE A 15 1.09 7.07 -11.36
C ILE A 15 1.33 7.37 -12.84
N VAL A 16 2.49 7.00 -13.39
CA VAL A 16 2.75 7.20 -14.82
C VAL A 16 2.28 6.02 -15.66
N ILE A 17 1.83 4.94 -15.04
CA ILE A 17 1.27 3.80 -15.77
C ILE A 17 -0.14 4.16 -16.22
N PRO A 18 -0.43 4.13 -17.55
CA PRO A 18 -1.67 4.72 -18.05
C PRO A 18 -2.91 3.83 -17.93
N ASP A 19 -2.77 2.53 -17.72
CA ASP A 19 -3.91 1.63 -17.73
C ASP A 19 -4.02 0.82 -16.44
N PHE A 20 -5.27 0.44 -16.14
CA PHE A 20 -5.61 -0.28 -14.93
C PHE A 20 -4.86 -1.60 -14.79
N LEU A 21 -4.85 -2.42 -15.82
CA LEU A 21 -4.28 -3.75 -15.73
C LEU A 21 -2.81 -3.72 -15.35
N ASN A 22 -2.05 -2.81 -15.97
CA ASN A 22 -0.63 -2.69 -15.65
C ASN A 22 -0.38 -2.09 -14.28
N ARG A 23 -1.24 -1.18 -13.81
CA ARG A 23 -1.16 -0.70 -12.44
C ARG A 23 -1.41 -1.83 -11.45
N TYR A 24 -2.42 -2.65 -11.70
CA TYR A 24 -2.72 -3.80 -10.87
C TYR A 24 -1.51 -4.75 -10.80
N LYS A 25 -0.92 -5.06 -11.94
CA LYS A 25 0.26 -5.92 -11.99
C LYS A 25 1.42 -5.33 -11.21
N TYR A 26 1.62 -4.03 -11.32
CA TYR A 26 2.68 -3.34 -10.59
C TYR A 26 2.47 -3.45 -9.08
N LEU A 27 1.24 -3.19 -8.62
CA LEU A 27 0.92 -3.26 -7.21
C LEU A 27 1.07 -4.67 -6.65
N ARG A 28 0.88 -5.68 -7.46
CA ARG A 28 0.90 -7.06 -7.04
C ARG A 28 2.29 -7.70 -7.05
N VAL A 29 3.25 -7.10 -7.71
CA VAL A 29 4.53 -7.73 -8.03
C VAL A 29 5.21 -8.43 -6.85
N LYS A 30 5.17 -7.86 -5.67
CA LYS A 30 5.90 -8.43 -4.54
C LYS A 30 5.00 -8.89 -3.40
N GLN A 31 3.71 -9.03 -3.64
CA GLN A 31 2.79 -9.35 -2.56
C GLN A 31 2.72 -10.85 -2.31
N ASN A 32 3.10 -11.26 -1.10
CA ASN A 32 2.98 -12.63 -0.63
C ASN A 32 2.02 -12.65 0.54
N VAL A 33 0.87 -13.27 0.32
CA VAL A 33 -0.19 -13.29 1.32
C VAL A 33 0.28 -13.99 2.59
N GLY A 34 0.20 -13.28 3.70
CA GLY A 34 0.35 -13.87 5.02
C GLY A 34 1.73 -14.31 5.42
N GLU A 35 2.77 -13.95 4.68
CA GLU A 35 4.09 -14.45 4.95
C GLU A 35 4.66 -13.94 6.28
N ASP A 36 4.59 -12.63 6.52
CA ASP A 36 5.21 -12.04 7.69
C ASP A 36 4.25 -11.44 8.70
N THR A 37 2.95 -11.49 8.44
CA THR A 37 1.99 -10.75 9.23
C THR A 37 1.00 -11.61 10.00
N PHE A 38 1.14 -12.93 9.98
CA PHE A 38 0.24 -13.81 10.70
C PHE A 38 0.85 -14.29 12.02
N GLY A 39 -0.01 -14.83 12.87
CA GLY A 39 0.41 -15.38 14.15
C GLY A 39 0.89 -14.28 15.08
N TRP A 40 2.04 -14.50 15.70
CA TRP A 40 2.56 -13.59 16.70
C TRP A 40 2.97 -12.22 16.16
N ASN A 41 3.14 -12.09 14.85
CA ASN A 41 3.44 -10.79 14.24
C ASN A 41 2.23 -9.86 14.27
N ARG A 42 1.04 -10.37 14.57
CA ARG A 42 -0.16 -9.55 14.67
C ARG A 42 0.01 -8.43 15.70
N TYR A 43 0.66 -8.73 16.82
CA TYR A 43 0.89 -7.72 17.85
C TYR A 43 1.70 -6.53 17.32
N LEU A 44 2.75 -6.83 16.56
CA LEU A 44 3.58 -5.77 15.97
C LEU A 44 2.79 -4.93 14.97
N ASN A 45 1.98 -5.58 14.14
CA ASN A 45 1.13 -4.87 13.20
C ASN A 45 0.15 -3.97 13.91
N GLN A 46 -0.54 -4.48 14.93
CA GLN A 46 -1.53 -3.70 15.67
C GLN A 46 -0.89 -2.51 16.37
N SER A 47 0.27 -2.70 16.97
CA SER A 47 0.99 -1.62 17.62
C SER A 47 1.33 -0.50 16.65
N PHE A 48 1.82 -0.87 15.46
CA PHE A 48 2.16 0.12 14.45
C PHE A 48 0.92 0.84 13.93
N TYR A 49 -0.11 0.08 13.52
CA TYR A 49 -1.29 0.68 12.88
C TYR A 49 -2.19 1.42 13.86
N ASN A 50 -1.98 1.25 15.17
CA ASN A 50 -2.67 2.04 16.18
C ASN A 50 -1.87 3.26 16.62
N SER A 51 -0.65 3.43 16.11
CA SER A 51 0.19 4.55 16.50
C SER A 51 -0.30 5.87 15.90
N ASP A 52 0.00 6.97 16.58
CA ASP A 52 -0.34 8.30 16.09
C ASP A 52 0.42 8.61 14.79
N ALA A 53 1.66 8.14 14.70
CA ALA A 53 2.48 8.34 13.50
C ALA A 53 1.83 7.72 12.27
N TRP A 54 1.29 6.50 12.39
CA TRP A 54 0.59 5.87 11.27
C TRP A 54 -0.69 6.62 10.91
N LYS A 55 -1.47 7.02 11.92
CA LYS A 55 -2.74 7.71 11.66
C LYS A 55 -2.51 9.03 10.93
N GLU A 56 -1.48 9.76 11.33
CA GLU A 56 -1.12 11.00 10.67
C GLU A 56 -0.65 10.76 9.25
N PHE A 57 0.20 9.75 9.04
CA PHE A 57 0.66 9.38 7.71
C PHE A 57 -0.52 8.97 6.81
N ARG A 58 -1.43 8.18 7.34
CA ARG A 58 -2.62 7.75 6.60
C ARG A 58 -3.41 8.96 6.09
N GLN A 59 -3.63 9.96 6.93
CA GLN A 59 -4.34 11.15 6.51
C GLN A 59 -3.62 11.88 5.39
N LYS A 60 -2.31 11.96 5.45
CA LYS A 60 -1.53 12.60 4.39
C LYS A 60 -1.67 11.88 3.07
N ILE A 61 -1.66 10.56 3.09
CA ILE A 61 -1.80 9.77 1.86
C ILE A 61 -3.21 9.94 1.28
N ILE A 62 -4.23 9.91 2.13
CA ILE A 62 -5.62 10.13 1.67
C ILE A 62 -5.75 11.50 1.00
N LEU A 63 -5.18 12.53 1.60
CA LEU A 63 -5.22 13.88 1.03
C LEU A 63 -4.49 13.94 -0.30
N ARG A 64 -3.30 13.33 -0.41
CA ARG A 64 -2.55 13.31 -1.65
C ARG A 64 -3.32 12.62 -2.76
N ASP A 65 -3.91 11.46 -2.45
CA ASP A 65 -4.61 10.63 -3.44
C ASP A 65 -6.08 11.05 -3.60
N LYS A 66 -6.53 12.04 -2.83
CA LYS A 66 -7.91 12.58 -2.89
C LYS A 66 -8.97 11.51 -2.67
N GLY A 67 -8.65 10.48 -1.90
CA GLY A 67 -9.57 9.39 -1.63
C GLY A 67 -9.84 8.51 -2.84
N HIS A 68 -9.00 8.55 -3.86
CA HIS A 68 -9.17 7.75 -5.07
C HIS A 68 -8.40 6.44 -4.96
N ASP A 69 -8.89 5.42 -5.68
CA ASP A 69 -8.21 4.14 -5.79
C ASP A 69 -7.10 4.30 -6.86
N LEU A 70 -5.85 4.28 -6.44
CA LEU A 70 -4.74 4.53 -7.36
C LEU A 70 -4.44 3.37 -8.30
N ALA A 71 -5.11 2.23 -8.14
CA ALA A 71 -5.07 1.19 -9.17
C ALA A 71 -5.85 1.64 -10.41
N MET A 72 -6.76 2.58 -10.24
CA MET A 72 -7.54 3.13 -11.35
C MET A 72 -6.87 4.40 -11.85
N PRO A 73 -6.54 4.48 -13.14
CA PRO A 73 -5.92 5.69 -13.68
C PRO A 73 -6.88 6.88 -13.77
N ASP A 74 -8.18 6.64 -13.67
CA ASP A 74 -9.20 7.66 -13.76
C ASP A 74 -9.37 8.38 -12.41
N GLU A 75 -9.07 9.67 -12.36
CA GLU A 75 -9.20 10.46 -11.15
C GLU A 75 -10.64 10.59 -10.65
N ALA A 76 -11.60 10.30 -11.49
CA ALA A 76 -13.00 10.32 -11.08
C ALA A 76 -13.39 9.11 -10.24
N TYR A 77 -12.51 8.13 -10.12
CA TYR A 77 -12.82 6.89 -9.42
C TYR A 77 -12.58 7.02 -7.91
N GLU A 78 -13.53 7.65 -7.26
CA GLU A 78 -13.47 7.88 -5.82
C GLU A 78 -13.89 6.65 -5.04
N ILE A 79 -13.17 6.35 -3.96
CA ILE A 79 -13.48 5.22 -3.11
C ILE A 79 -14.71 5.55 -2.26
N THR A 80 -15.74 4.68 -2.35
CA THR A 80 -16.88 4.75 -1.46
C THR A 80 -16.70 3.65 -0.41
N GLY A 81 -16.83 4.00 0.86
CA GLY A 81 -16.58 3.04 1.93
C GLY A 81 -15.17 3.16 2.47
N LYS A 82 -14.66 2.04 3.01
CA LYS A 82 -13.36 2.06 3.67
C LYS A 82 -12.22 2.24 2.67
N ILE A 83 -11.28 3.12 3.03
CA ILE A 83 -10.07 3.36 2.27
C ILE A 83 -8.95 2.53 2.89
N TYR A 84 -8.27 1.75 2.06
CA TYR A 84 -7.10 0.98 2.49
C TYR A 84 -5.83 1.70 2.04
N ILE A 85 -4.84 1.73 2.92
CA ILE A 85 -3.51 2.22 2.56
C ILE A 85 -2.65 1.00 2.29
N HIS A 86 -2.23 0.87 1.05
CA HIS A 86 -1.44 -0.28 0.59
C HIS A 86 0.03 0.11 0.51
N HIS A 87 0.89 -0.65 1.18
CA HIS A 87 2.33 -0.49 0.99
C HIS A 87 2.73 -1.21 -0.29
N LEU A 88 3.42 -0.51 -1.20
CA LEU A 88 3.80 -1.09 -2.48
C LEU A 88 4.84 -2.18 -2.32
N ASN A 89 5.74 -2.01 -1.36
CA ASN A 89 6.76 -3.01 -1.03
C ASN A 89 6.35 -3.72 0.25
N PRO A 90 6.38 -5.06 0.28
CA PRO A 90 5.94 -5.80 1.47
C PRO A 90 6.63 -5.35 2.75
N ILE A 91 5.87 -5.28 3.82
CA ILE A 91 6.38 -4.90 5.13
C ILE A 91 6.89 -6.16 5.84
N THR A 92 8.09 -6.09 6.37
CA THR A 92 8.67 -7.20 7.10
C THR A 92 8.55 -7.00 8.60
N LYS A 93 8.67 -8.09 9.35
CA LYS A 93 8.71 -8.03 10.80
C LYS A 93 9.82 -7.11 11.29
N GLU A 94 10.99 -7.21 10.67
CA GLU A 94 12.14 -6.40 11.07
C GLU A 94 11.87 -4.91 10.90
N GLN A 95 11.22 -4.53 9.80
CA GLN A 95 10.84 -3.15 9.58
C GLN A 95 9.88 -2.65 10.67
N LEU A 96 8.93 -3.49 11.07
CA LEU A 96 8.00 -3.12 12.14
C LEU A 96 8.71 -2.97 13.49
N LEU A 97 9.62 -3.88 13.79
CA LEU A 97 10.39 -3.81 15.04
C LEU A 97 11.24 -2.55 15.12
N ASN A 98 11.86 -2.18 14.03
CA ASN A 98 12.78 -1.05 13.97
C ASN A 98 12.09 0.28 13.61
N ARG A 99 10.80 0.26 13.35
CA ARG A 99 10.07 1.43 12.86
C ARG A 99 10.80 2.06 11.69
N SER A 100 11.15 1.23 10.71
CA SER A 100 11.95 1.64 9.56
C SER A 100 11.26 2.73 8.73
N PRO A 101 12.04 3.62 8.09
CA PRO A 101 11.47 4.74 7.32
C PRO A 101 10.52 4.32 6.21
N GLU A 102 10.69 3.12 5.64
CA GLU A 102 9.83 2.63 4.56
C GLU A 102 8.36 2.54 4.98
N LEU A 103 8.10 2.35 6.29
CA LEU A 103 6.73 2.24 6.80
C LEU A 103 5.93 3.51 6.62
N LEU A 104 6.61 4.66 6.64
CA LEU A 104 5.97 5.98 6.57
C LEU A 104 6.53 6.81 5.41
N ASP A 105 6.99 6.16 4.36
CA ASP A 105 7.47 6.84 3.17
C ASP A 105 6.32 7.01 2.19
N PRO A 106 5.96 8.25 1.80
CA PRO A 106 4.87 8.48 0.85
C PRO A 106 5.05 7.77 -0.48
N GLU A 107 6.29 7.52 -0.91
CA GLU A 107 6.53 6.77 -2.15
C GLU A 107 6.18 5.29 -2.02
N ASN A 108 6.02 4.80 -0.79
CA ASN A 108 5.75 3.38 -0.54
C ASN A 108 4.30 3.09 -0.20
N ALA A 109 3.39 4.04 -0.40
CA ALA A 109 2.00 3.85 0.00
C ALA A 109 1.03 4.53 -0.95
N VAL A 110 -0.12 3.89 -1.17
CA VAL A 110 -1.20 4.43 -2.00
C VAL A 110 -2.55 4.04 -1.42
N CYS A 111 -3.58 4.84 -1.73
CA CYS A 111 -4.95 4.49 -1.39
C CYS A 111 -5.50 3.48 -2.38
N ILE A 112 -6.19 2.47 -1.88
CA ILE A 112 -6.92 1.51 -2.71
C ILE A 112 -8.25 1.17 -2.06
N SER A 113 -9.20 0.68 -2.87
CA SER A 113 -10.48 0.21 -2.38
C SER A 113 -10.35 -1.20 -1.80
N PHE A 114 -11.40 -1.62 -1.07
CA PHE A 114 -11.46 -2.99 -0.57
C PHE A 114 -11.33 -4.00 -1.71
N ARG A 115 -12.04 -3.78 -2.82
CA ARG A 115 -12.01 -4.70 -3.96
C ARG A 115 -10.60 -4.85 -4.53
N THR A 116 -9.92 -3.74 -4.72
CA THR A 116 -8.54 -3.77 -5.23
C THR A 116 -7.61 -4.46 -4.23
N HIS A 117 -7.77 -4.16 -2.94
CA HIS A 117 -6.98 -4.79 -1.90
C HIS A 117 -7.14 -6.32 -1.93
N GLN A 118 -8.37 -6.80 -2.05
CA GLN A 118 -8.63 -8.24 -2.12
C GLN A 118 -8.02 -8.87 -3.37
N ALA A 119 -8.13 -8.19 -4.52
CA ALA A 119 -7.56 -8.70 -5.76
C ALA A 119 -6.04 -8.80 -5.68
N ILE A 120 -5.39 -7.79 -5.11
CA ILE A 120 -3.92 -7.79 -4.97
C ILE A 120 -3.46 -8.95 -4.10
N HIS A 121 -4.10 -9.16 -2.96
CA HIS A 121 -3.61 -10.13 -1.97
C HIS A 121 -4.12 -11.54 -2.16
N TYR A 122 -5.31 -11.73 -2.71
CA TYR A 122 -5.95 -13.05 -2.73
C TYR A 122 -6.47 -13.46 -4.09
N GLY A 123 -6.49 -12.56 -5.07
CA GLY A 123 -7.15 -12.81 -6.32
C GLY A 123 -6.23 -12.90 -7.51
N ASN A 124 -6.82 -12.71 -8.66
CA ASN A 124 -6.14 -12.62 -9.93
C ASN A 124 -6.89 -11.62 -10.81
N GLU A 125 -6.40 -11.42 -12.02
CA GLU A 125 -6.95 -10.43 -12.94
C GLU A 125 -8.43 -10.63 -13.21
N GLN A 126 -8.91 -11.87 -13.16
CA GLN A 126 -10.29 -12.19 -13.47
C GLN A 126 -11.27 -11.69 -12.41
N MET A 127 -10.77 -11.39 -11.22
CA MET A 127 -11.63 -10.87 -10.15
C MET A 127 -11.93 -9.38 -10.31
N LEU A 128 -11.26 -8.74 -11.20
CA LEU A 128 -11.42 -7.33 -11.45
C LEU A 128 -12.33 -7.09 -12.64
#